data_dfff800048fe0440e4426e5e26fa2cd7
#
_entry.id   dfff800048fe0440e4426e5e26fa2cd7
#
_cell.length_a   1.000
_cell.length_b   1.000
_cell.length_c   1.000
_cell.angle_alpha   90.00
_cell.angle_beta   90.00
_cell.angle_gamma   90.00
#
_symmetry.space_group_name_H-M   'P 1'
#
loop_
_entity.id
_entity.type
_entity.pdbx_description
1 polymer ?
#
loop_
_entity_poly.entity_id
_entity_poly.type
_entity_poly.pdbx_seq_one_letter_code
_entity_poly.pdbx_strand_id
1 'polypeptide(L)'
;MNPANALLAGDLALLLPEILLATGLCAVLVLDLFLTERSRDVTYLVAMFLLAVVAWSLLATEAGGTAFAATWTVDPLARVLKLFAVLAVATVFLYSRPYLRDRGLHHGEFYLLGLFALLGIFVLCSAQSLLLLYLGLEILSLALYTLVAFDRDSPLAAESAIKYFVLGAIASGTLLYGMSLLYGVTGTLDLPTLRSVLAGPAGESVAVTVALAFVVVGVAFKFGAVPFHMWVPDVYEGSPTSVTLFVGTAPKLGALALALRLLVDGLPGQAGEWGVMLGALALLSLALGNVVAIAQTNLKRMLAYSTIAHVGFILLGLVPGAAAGVQAALFYTLVYVLMAAGTFGMLMLLSGRGVDCERLDDLRGLGLRHPWYAGMLLLLMVSLIGVPPLAGFYAKWWIVAALVEAGQVWLAVAAVLFSVIGAFYYLRVVRLMYFEAGTAGPPGPVPLDVRVVTSVNALLLLLIGLLPDRLMALCARAAALV
;
A
#
# COMPACT_ATOMS: atom_id res chain seq x y z
N MET A 1 -25.15 -26.96 -23.77
CA MET A 1 -24.16 -25.86 -23.87
C MET A 1 -22.90 -26.40 -24.53
N ASN A 2 -22.32 -25.69 -25.50
CA ASN A 2 -21.04 -26.05 -26.10
C ASN A 2 -19.96 -26.06 -24.98
N PRO A 3 -19.07 -27.08 -24.87
CA PRO A 3 -18.05 -27.16 -23.83
C PRO A 3 -17.15 -25.88 -23.76
N ALA A 4 -16.87 -25.25 -24.89
CA ALA A 4 -16.16 -23.97 -24.93
C ALA A 4 -16.91 -22.84 -24.23
N ASN A 5 -18.25 -22.78 -24.38
CA ASN A 5 -19.07 -21.77 -23.71
C ASN A 5 -19.20 -22.04 -22.19
N ALA A 6 -19.14 -23.30 -21.78
CA ALA A 6 -19.18 -23.66 -20.36
C ALA A 6 -17.86 -23.28 -19.66
N LEU A 7 -16.71 -23.50 -20.32
CA LEU A 7 -15.41 -23.06 -19.83
C LEU A 7 -15.33 -21.54 -19.71
N LEU A 8 -15.73 -20.82 -20.76
CA LEU A 8 -15.73 -19.35 -20.74
C LEU A 8 -16.65 -18.80 -19.64
N ALA A 9 -17.82 -19.40 -19.42
CA ALA A 9 -18.72 -18.97 -18.35
C ALA A 9 -18.11 -19.21 -16.96
N GLY A 10 -17.35 -20.31 -16.78
CA GLY A 10 -16.58 -20.58 -15.55
C GLY A 10 -15.49 -19.53 -15.31
N ASP A 11 -14.70 -19.24 -16.35
CA ASP A 11 -13.64 -18.24 -16.28
C ASP A 11 -14.20 -16.85 -15.94
N LEU A 12 -15.30 -16.43 -16.57
CA LEU A 12 -15.96 -15.14 -16.30
C LEU A 12 -16.52 -15.07 -14.88
N ALA A 13 -17.03 -16.17 -14.34
CA ALA A 13 -17.49 -16.20 -12.95
C ALA A 13 -16.37 -15.97 -11.94
N LEU A 14 -15.17 -16.46 -12.21
CA LEU A 14 -13.98 -16.21 -11.39
C LEU A 14 -13.51 -14.75 -11.44
N LEU A 15 -13.77 -14.05 -12.55
CA LEU A 15 -13.42 -12.64 -12.74
C LEU A 15 -14.57 -11.68 -12.36
N LEU A 16 -15.63 -12.15 -11.76
CA LEU A 16 -16.79 -11.32 -11.45
C LEU A 16 -16.45 -10.01 -10.70
N PRO A 17 -15.58 -10.00 -9.65
CA PRO A 17 -15.21 -8.76 -8.96
C PRO A 17 -14.50 -7.75 -9.88
N GLU A 18 -13.60 -8.21 -10.76
CA GLU A 18 -12.89 -7.37 -11.73
C GLU A 18 -13.81 -6.83 -12.81
N ILE A 19 -14.72 -7.66 -13.31
CA ILE A 19 -15.71 -7.26 -14.31
C ILE A 19 -16.63 -6.19 -13.72
N LEU A 20 -17.12 -6.38 -12.50
CA LEU A 20 -17.93 -5.40 -11.79
C LEU A 20 -17.18 -4.09 -11.58
N LEU A 21 -15.91 -4.16 -11.16
CA LEU A 21 -15.07 -2.97 -10.96
C LEU A 21 -14.82 -2.24 -12.29
N ALA A 22 -14.41 -2.95 -13.34
CA ALA A 22 -14.08 -2.36 -14.63
C ALA A 22 -15.32 -1.76 -15.34
N THR A 23 -16.43 -2.50 -15.37
CA THR A 23 -17.68 -2.01 -15.99
C THR A 23 -18.30 -0.87 -15.17
N GLY A 24 -18.27 -0.98 -13.83
CA GLY A 24 -18.74 0.06 -12.93
C GLY A 24 -17.89 1.33 -13.04
N LEU A 25 -16.57 1.21 -13.16
CA LEU A 25 -15.66 2.33 -13.39
C LEU A 25 -15.99 3.05 -14.70
N CYS A 26 -16.21 2.31 -15.80
CA CYS A 26 -16.65 2.91 -17.08
C CYS A 26 -18.01 3.61 -16.93
N ALA A 27 -18.94 3.02 -16.19
CA ALA A 27 -20.24 3.65 -15.93
C ALA A 27 -20.09 4.94 -15.10
N VAL A 28 -19.24 4.95 -14.05
CA VAL A 28 -18.95 6.14 -13.26
C VAL A 28 -18.29 7.22 -14.11
N LEU A 29 -17.35 6.85 -15.01
CA LEU A 29 -16.71 7.78 -15.94
C LEU A 29 -17.75 8.47 -16.84
N VAL A 30 -18.61 7.68 -17.47
CA VAL A 30 -19.67 8.22 -18.35
C VAL A 30 -20.65 9.09 -17.55
N LEU A 31 -21.05 8.66 -16.36
CA LEU A 31 -21.94 9.41 -15.49
C LEU A 31 -21.34 10.79 -15.13
N ASP A 32 -20.04 10.82 -14.78
CA ASP A 32 -19.36 12.05 -14.34
C ASP A 32 -19.32 13.13 -15.43
N LEU A 33 -19.31 12.75 -16.72
CA LEU A 33 -19.37 13.70 -17.85
C LEU A 33 -20.67 14.51 -17.89
N PHE A 34 -21.75 14.01 -17.32
CA PHE A 34 -23.06 14.68 -17.29
C PHE A 34 -23.30 15.45 -15.98
N LEU A 35 -22.38 15.35 -15.00
CA LEU A 35 -22.54 15.98 -13.71
C LEU A 35 -21.86 17.37 -13.66
N THR A 36 -22.53 18.28 -12.95
CA THR A 36 -21.99 19.63 -12.67
C THR A 36 -21.26 19.64 -11.32
N GLU A 37 -20.50 20.70 -11.04
CA GLU A 37 -19.80 20.85 -9.76
C GLU A 37 -20.72 20.70 -8.52
N ARG A 38 -21.99 21.15 -8.63
CA ARG A 38 -22.98 21.04 -7.54
C ARG A 38 -23.44 19.60 -7.30
N SER A 39 -23.35 18.73 -8.30
CA SER A 39 -23.80 17.33 -8.24
C SER A 39 -22.66 16.30 -8.12
N ARG A 40 -21.41 16.75 -7.92
CA ARG A 40 -20.21 15.88 -7.78
C ARG A 40 -20.31 14.84 -6.66
N ASP A 41 -21.18 15.07 -5.65
CA ASP A 41 -21.47 14.05 -4.64
C ASP A 41 -22.08 12.78 -5.20
N VAL A 42 -22.74 12.85 -6.35
CA VAL A 42 -23.29 11.67 -7.01
C VAL A 42 -22.14 10.74 -7.44
N THR A 43 -21.06 11.28 -8.03
CA THR A 43 -19.87 10.48 -8.41
C THR A 43 -19.28 9.79 -7.18
N TYR A 44 -19.13 10.50 -6.05
CA TYR A 44 -18.70 9.90 -4.80
C TYR A 44 -19.60 8.77 -4.32
N LEU A 45 -20.92 8.99 -4.28
CA LEU A 45 -21.88 8.00 -3.80
C LEU A 45 -21.91 6.75 -4.69
N VAL A 46 -21.87 6.93 -6.03
CA VAL A 46 -21.85 5.82 -6.98
C VAL A 46 -20.52 5.05 -6.88
N ALA A 47 -19.39 5.75 -6.71
CA ALA A 47 -18.10 5.10 -6.48
C ALA A 47 -18.10 4.28 -5.17
N MET A 48 -18.65 4.83 -4.06
CA MET A 48 -18.79 4.11 -2.80
C MET A 48 -19.73 2.90 -2.92
N PHE A 49 -20.83 3.05 -3.63
CA PHE A 49 -21.76 1.94 -3.92
C PHE A 49 -21.07 0.84 -4.73
N LEU A 50 -20.30 1.21 -5.77
CA LEU A 50 -19.52 0.26 -6.57
C LEU A 50 -18.52 -0.51 -5.68
N LEU A 51 -17.78 0.19 -4.81
CA LEU A 51 -16.87 -0.46 -3.86
C LEU A 51 -17.60 -1.44 -2.93
N ALA A 52 -18.79 -1.09 -2.45
CA ALA A 52 -19.62 -1.98 -1.62
C ALA A 52 -20.06 -3.23 -2.39
N VAL A 53 -20.48 -3.08 -3.65
CA VAL A 53 -20.86 -4.21 -4.52
C VAL A 53 -19.66 -5.11 -4.81
N VAL A 54 -18.50 -4.54 -5.11
CA VAL A 54 -17.25 -5.30 -5.33
C VAL A 54 -16.83 -6.02 -4.05
N ALA A 55 -16.87 -5.37 -2.87
CA ALA A 55 -16.57 -6.01 -1.60
C ALA A 55 -17.52 -7.18 -1.32
N TRP A 56 -18.82 -6.98 -1.57
CA TRP A 56 -19.81 -8.03 -1.40
C TRP A 56 -19.58 -9.22 -2.34
N SER A 57 -19.23 -8.96 -3.62
CA SER A 57 -18.89 -10.03 -4.57
C SER A 57 -17.67 -10.85 -4.13
N LEU A 58 -16.63 -10.21 -3.56
CA LEU A 58 -15.44 -10.89 -3.00
C LEU A 58 -15.78 -11.77 -1.79
N LEU A 59 -16.75 -11.37 -0.97
CA LEU A 59 -17.19 -12.12 0.20
C LEU A 59 -18.17 -13.25 -0.16
N ALA A 60 -19.03 -13.03 -1.16
CA ALA A 60 -20.06 -13.99 -1.58
C ALA A 60 -19.51 -15.13 -2.45
N THR A 61 -18.35 -14.93 -3.13
CA THR A 61 -17.78 -15.94 -4.03
C THR A 61 -16.78 -16.79 -3.26
N GLU A 62 -17.13 -18.05 -2.96
CA GLU A 62 -16.20 -19.02 -2.35
C GLU A 62 -15.31 -19.74 -3.37
N ALA A 63 -15.66 -19.67 -4.65
CA ALA A 63 -14.94 -20.35 -5.72
C ALA A 63 -13.48 -19.87 -5.79
N GLY A 64 -12.55 -20.80 -5.74
CA GLY A 64 -11.14 -20.62 -6.06
C GLY A 64 -10.80 -21.37 -7.34
N GLY A 65 -9.72 -20.98 -8.01
CA GLY A 65 -9.28 -21.66 -9.22
C GLY A 65 -8.45 -20.77 -10.14
N THR A 66 -8.17 -21.31 -11.32
CA THR A 66 -7.46 -20.62 -12.39
C THR A 66 -8.39 -20.38 -13.58
N ALA A 67 -8.19 -19.30 -14.30
CA ALA A 67 -8.94 -18.93 -15.50
C ALA A 67 -7.96 -18.56 -16.63
N PHE A 68 -8.45 -18.57 -17.88
CA PHE A 68 -7.71 -18.16 -19.08
C PHE A 68 -6.35 -18.89 -19.21
N ALA A 69 -6.41 -20.22 -19.31
CA ALA A 69 -5.22 -21.06 -19.41
C ALA A 69 -4.20 -20.82 -18.27
N ALA A 70 -4.70 -20.66 -17.05
CA ALA A 70 -3.95 -20.44 -15.82
C ALA A 70 -3.16 -19.11 -15.74
N THR A 71 -3.42 -18.15 -16.62
CA THR A 71 -2.81 -16.80 -16.53
C THR A 71 -3.41 -15.96 -15.41
N TRP A 72 -4.56 -16.37 -14.87
CA TRP A 72 -5.29 -15.72 -13.79
C TRP A 72 -5.59 -16.69 -12.65
N THR A 73 -5.40 -16.26 -11.41
CA THR A 73 -5.71 -17.08 -10.22
C THR A 73 -6.65 -16.36 -9.26
N VAL A 74 -7.56 -17.12 -8.67
CA VAL A 74 -8.41 -16.70 -7.55
C VAL A 74 -8.11 -17.63 -6.39
N ASP A 75 -7.27 -17.15 -5.49
CA ASP A 75 -6.82 -17.85 -4.30
C ASP A 75 -7.11 -17.01 -3.02
N PRO A 76 -6.93 -17.56 -1.81
CA PRO A 76 -7.14 -16.83 -0.56
C PRO A 76 -6.28 -15.57 -0.45
N LEU A 77 -5.04 -15.56 -0.99
CA LEU A 77 -4.16 -14.41 -1.00
C LEU A 77 -4.75 -13.26 -1.83
N ALA A 78 -5.13 -13.55 -3.08
CA ALA A 78 -5.75 -12.57 -3.97
C ALA A 78 -7.02 -11.98 -3.32
N ARG A 79 -7.86 -12.84 -2.74
CA ARG A 79 -9.12 -12.44 -2.11
C ARG A 79 -8.91 -11.50 -0.92
N VAL A 80 -7.97 -11.84 -0.02
CA VAL A 80 -7.65 -11.01 1.15
C VAL A 80 -7.08 -9.67 0.72
N LEU A 81 -6.09 -9.64 -0.18
CA LEU A 81 -5.49 -8.40 -0.66
C LEU A 81 -6.49 -7.50 -1.39
N LYS A 82 -7.35 -8.07 -2.25
CA LYS A 82 -8.41 -7.32 -2.96
C LYS A 82 -9.42 -6.72 -1.98
N LEU A 83 -9.89 -7.50 -1.00
CA LEU A 83 -10.84 -7.02 -0.01
C LEU A 83 -10.26 -5.86 0.81
N PHE A 84 -9.04 -6.01 1.30
CA PHE A 84 -8.37 -4.92 2.03
C PHE A 84 -8.06 -3.71 1.14
N ALA A 85 -7.77 -3.90 -0.14
CA ALA A 85 -7.61 -2.79 -1.09
C ALA A 85 -8.92 -2.02 -1.31
N VAL A 86 -10.05 -2.71 -1.44
CA VAL A 86 -11.38 -2.07 -1.50
C VAL A 86 -11.67 -1.27 -0.25
N LEU A 87 -11.42 -1.84 0.93
CA LEU A 87 -11.63 -1.16 2.21
C LEU A 87 -10.70 0.06 2.37
N ALA A 88 -9.44 -0.07 1.95
CA ALA A 88 -8.49 1.04 1.97
C ALA A 88 -8.95 2.19 1.05
N VAL A 89 -9.34 1.89 -0.20
CA VAL A 89 -9.82 2.91 -1.15
C VAL A 89 -11.12 3.55 -0.66
N ALA A 90 -12.07 2.77 -0.13
CA ALA A 90 -13.30 3.30 0.46
C ALA A 90 -12.99 4.25 1.64
N THR A 91 -12.05 3.89 2.51
CA THR A 91 -11.59 4.72 3.62
C THR A 91 -10.95 6.02 3.13
N VAL A 92 -10.11 5.93 2.09
CA VAL A 92 -9.52 7.13 1.45
C VAL A 92 -10.59 8.06 0.89
N PHE A 93 -11.56 7.54 0.15
CA PHE A 93 -12.65 8.35 -0.43
C PHE A 93 -13.47 9.04 0.66
N LEU A 94 -13.73 8.34 1.74
CA LEU A 94 -14.50 8.86 2.88
C LEU A 94 -13.77 10.00 3.58
N TYR A 95 -12.48 9.86 3.87
CA TYR A 95 -11.67 10.91 4.46
C TYR A 95 -11.47 12.11 3.52
N SER A 96 -11.31 11.84 2.22
CA SER A 96 -10.94 12.86 1.24
C SER A 96 -12.09 13.80 0.86
N ARG A 97 -13.35 13.35 0.92
CA ARG A 97 -14.50 14.11 0.45
C ARG A 97 -14.62 15.51 1.07
N PRO A 98 -14.66 15.71 2.41
CA PRO A 98 -14.74 17.04 2.99
C PRO A 98 -13.47 17.86 2.75
N TYR A 99 -12.29 17.24 2.84
CA TYR A 99 -11.01 17.87 2.58
C TYR A 99 -10.93 18.47 1.16
N LEU A 100 -11.31 17.69 0.14
CA LEU A 100 -11.32 18.13 -1.27
C LEU A 100 -12.34 19.25 -1.49
N ARG A 101 -13.52 19.20 -0.83
CA ARG A 101 -14.53 20.27 -0.91
C ARG A 101 -14.02 21.60 -0.34
N ASP A 102 -13.37 21.56 0.83
CA ASP A 102 -12.88 22.76 1.50
C ASP A 102 -11.78 23.46 0.72
N ARG A 103 -11.13 22.74 -0.25
CA ARG A 103 -10.04 23.25 -1.10
C ARG A 103 -10.43 23.48 -2.56
N GLY A 104 -11.71 23.31 -2.91
CA GLY A 104 -12.14 23.43 -4.31
C GLY A 104 -11.61 22.35 -5.24
N LEU A 105 -11.08 21.27 -4.69
CA LEU A 105 -10.53 20.12 -5.43
C LEU A 105 -11.52 18.95 -5.53
N HIS A 106 -12.80 19.15 -5.23
CA HIS A 106 -13.80 18.09 -5.26
C HIS A 106 -14.25 17.78 -6.70
N HIS A 107 -13.39 17.09 -7.45
CA HIS A 107 -13.63 16.66 -8.83
C HIS A 107 -13.84 15.14 -8.91
N GLY A 108 -14.66 14.70 -9.89
CA GLY A 108 -14.96 13.28 -10.09
C GLY A 108 -13.75 12.45 -10.46
N GLU A 109 -12.77 13.06 -11.11
CA GLU A 109 -11.52 12.45 -11.53
C GLU A 109 -10.74 11.83 -10.35
N PHE A 110 -10.85 12.39 -9.12
CA PHE A 110 -10.21 11.81 -7.94
C PHE A 110 -10.71 10.38 -7.66
N TYR A 111 -12.02 10.20 -7.72
CA TYR A 111 -12.66 8.90 -7.49
C TYR A 111 -12.39 7.93 -8.64
N LEU A 112 -12.43 8.41 -9.88
CA LEU A 112 -12.13 7.62 -11.08
C LEU A 112 -10.70 7.09 -11.07
N LEU A 113 -9.72 7.95 -10.83
CA LEU A 113 -8.30 7.56 -10.74
C LEU A 113 -8.06 6.59 -9.58
N GLY A 114 -8.75 6.77 -8.46
CA GLY A 114 -8.71 5.84 -7.34
C GLY A 114 -9.26 4.45 -7.70
N LEU A 115 -10.36 4.38 -8.48
CA LEU A 115 -10.91 3.11 -8.98
C LEU A 115 -10.00 2.46 -10.04
N PHE A 116 -9.35 3.24 -10.91
CA PHE A 116 -8.33 2.72 -11.84
C PHE A 116 -7.14 2.13 -11.08
N ALA A 117 -6.65 2.83 -10.06
CA ALA A 117 -5.58 2.31 -9.21
C ALA A 117 -5.99 0.99 -8.53
N LEU A 118 -7.23 0.90 -8.04
CA LEU A 118 -7.78 -0.32 -7.46
C LEU A 118 -7.84 -1.47 -8.48
N LEU A 119 -8.24 -1.19 -9.72
CA LEU A 119 -8.24 -2.19 -10.80
C LEU A 119 -6.82 -2.72 -11.05
N GLY A 120 -5.82 -1.85 -11.10
CA GLY A 120 -4.41 -2.27 -11.20
C GLY A 120 -3.97 -3.18 -10.05
N ILE A 121 -4.38 -2.87 -8.80
CA ILE A 121 -4.13 -3.73 -7.63
C ILE A 121 -4.81 -5.10 -7.80
N PHE A 122 -6.06 -5.14 -8.30
CA PHE A 122 -6.79 -6.39 -8.52
C PHE A 122 -6.07 -7.29 -9.52
N VAL A 123 -5.60 -6.70 -10.63
CA VAL A 123 -4.80 -7.42 -11.63
C VAL A 123 -3.52 -7.98 -11.01
N LEU A 124 -2.76 -7.18 -10.24
CA LEU A 124 -1.55 -7.64 -9.55
C LEU A 124 -1.82 -8.81 -8.57
N CYS A 125 -2.95 -8.78 -7.86
CA CYS A 125 -3.30 -9.83 -6.91
C CYS A 125 -3.55 -11.19 -7.57
N SER A 126 -4.09 -11.22 -8.79
CA SER A 126 -4.50 -12.44 -9.48
C SER A 126 -3.61 -12.83 -10.65
N ALA A 127 -2.64 -12.02 -11.03
CA ALA A 127 -1.78 -12.29 -12.18
C ALA A 127 -0.90 -13.54 -11.96
N GLN A 128 -0.90 -14.45 -12.93
CA GLN A 128 -0.01 -15.61 -13.04
C GLN A 128 0.85 -15.56 -14.32
N SER A 129 1.04 -14.35 -14.85
CA SER A 129 1.84 -14.09 -16.03
C SER A 129 2.66 -12.80 -15.85
N LEU A 130 3.91 -12.79 -16.32
CA LEU A 130 4.78 -11.60 -16.33
C LEU A 130 4.09 -10.41 -17.02
N LEU A 131 3.35 -10.68 -18.11
CA LEU A 131 2.63 -9.66 -18.86
C LEU A 131 1.50 -9.02 -18.01
N LEU A 132 0.70 -9.84 -17.31
CA LEU A 132 -0.38 -9.34 -16.47
C LEU A 132 0.15 -8.60 -15.24
N LEU A 133 1.25 -9.06 -14.64
CA LEU A 133 1.92 -8.32 -13.56
C LEU A 133 2.36 -6.94 -14.02
N TYR A 134 2.98 -6.86 -15.20
CA TYR A 134 3.39 -5.58 -15.77
C TYR A 134 2.19 -4.68 -16.08
N LEU A 135 1.14 -5.22 -16.69
CA LEU A 135 -0.09 -4.47 -16.99
C LEU A 135 -0.75 -3.92 -15.72
N GLY A 136 -0.91 -4.75 -14.68
CA GLY A 136 -1.48 -4.31 -13.39
C GLY A 136 -0.63 -3.22 -12.73
N LEU A 137 0.70 -3.34 -12.81
CA LEU A 137 1.63 -2.33 -12.32
C LEU A 137 1.47 -1.00 -13.06
N GLU A 138 1.34 -1.01 -14.39
CA GLU A 138 1.20 0.20 -15.20
C GLU A 138 -0.14 0.89 -14.98
N ILE A 139 -1.25 0.14 -14.92
CA ILE A 139 -2.58 0.70 -14.60
C ILE A 139 -2.51 1.44 -13.24
N LEU A 140 -1.95 0.79 -12.22
CA LEU A 140 -1.77 1.39 -10.91
C LEU A 140 -0.87 2.63 -10.97
N SER A 141 0.27 2.55 -11.67
CA SER A 141 1.28 3.61 -11.71
C SER A 141 0.78 4.87 -12.42
N LEU A 142 0.16 4.72 -13.61
CA LEU A 142 -0.37 5.84 -14.38
C LEU A 142 -1.48 6.57 -13.62
N ALA A 143 -2.36 5.83 -12.94
CA ALA A 143 -3.38 6.44 -12.07
C ALA A 143 -2.75 7.26 -10.93
N LEU A 144 -1.69 6.75 -10.29
CA LEU A 144 -0.99 7.46 -9.21
C LEU A 144 -0.23 8.69 -9.70
N TYR A 145 0.44 8.63 -10.86
CA TYR A 145 1.14 9.79 -11.43
C TYR A 145 0.17 10.94 -11.68
N THR A 146 -1.01 10.62 -12.22
CA THR A 146 -2.07 11.61 -12.47
C THR A 146 -2.66 12.14 -11.16
N LEU A 147 -2.87 11.29 -10.15
CA LEU A 147 -3.34 11.73 -8.83
C LEU A 147 -2.36 12.69 -8.15
N VAL A 148 -1.04 12.48 -8.27
CA VAL A 148 -0.05 13.39 -7.66
C VAL A 148 -0.12 14.78 -8.29
N ALA A 149 -0.44 14.89 -9.59
CA ALA A 149 -0.69 16.14 -10.31
C ALA A 149 -2.12 16.69 -10.13
N PHE A 150 -2.90 16.18 -9.18
CA PHE A 150 -4.34 16.46 -9.08
C PHE A 150 -4.65 17.94 -8.83
N ASP A 151 -3.87 18.61 -7.99
CA ASP A 151 -3.90 20.06 -7.83
C ASP A 151 -3.09 20.71 -8.96
N ARG A 152 -3.78 21.03 -10.07
CA ARG A 152 -3.15 21.54 -11.31
C ARG A 152 -2.56 22.92 -11.16
N ASP A 153 -3.04 23.70 -10.19
CA ASP A 153 -2.60 25.08 -9.94
C ASP A 153 -1.40 25.14 -8.99
N SER A 154 -1.02 24.01 -8.39
CA SER A 154 0.12 23.90 -7.48
C SER A 154 1.42 23.55 -8.24
N PRO A 155 2.40 24.47 -8.32
CA PRO A 155 3.71 24.18 -8.90
C PRO A 155 4.43 23.02 -8.18
N LEU A 156 4.25 22.91 -6.86
CA LEU A 156 4.84 21.85 -6.04
C LEU A 156 4.27 20.47 -6.37
N ALA A 157 2.95 20.39 -6.58
CA ALA A 157 2.29 19.16 -7.00
C ALA A 157 2.74 18.74 -8.42
N ALA A 158 2.85 19.71 -9.35
CA ALA A 158 3.32 19.46 -10.71
C ALA A 158 4.77 18.96 -10.73
N GLU A 159 5.68 19.59 -9.95
CA GLU A 159 7.08 19.15 -9.81
C GLU A 159 7.15 17.72 -9.24
N SER A 160 6.40 17.44 -8.19
CA SER A 160 6.35 16.11 -7.54
C SER A 160 5.82 15.05 -8.50
N ALA A 161 4.82 15.37 -9.30
CA ALA A 161 4.24 14.48 -10.30
C ALA A 161 5.26 14.15 -11.42
N ILE A 162 5.99 15.16 -11.93
CA ILE A 162 7.02 14.96 -12.95
C ILE A 162 8.14 14.08 -12.41
N LYS A 163 8.63 14.34 -11.19
CA LYS A 163 9.65 13.50 -10.53
C LYS A 163 9.16 12.06 -10.39
N TYR A 164 7.92 11.87 -9.92
CA TYR A 164 7.35 10.53 -9.75
C TYR A 164 7.19 9.80 -11.07
N PHE A 165 6.68 10.48 -12.10
CA PHE A 165 6.50 9.92 -13.44
C PHE A 165 7.83 9.50 -14.06
N VAL A 166 8.84 10.40 -14.07
CA VAL A 166 10.14 10.12 -14.72
C VAL A 166 10.87 8.98 -14.02
N LEU A 167 10.97 9.04 -12.68
CA LEU A 167 11.61 7.97 -11.91
C LEU A 167 10.83 6.65 -12.02
N GLY A 168 9.51 6.74 -12.06
CA GLY A 168 8.63 5.59 -12.22
C GLY A 168 8.75 4.93 -13.59
N ALA A 169 8.82 5.71 -14.66
CA ALA A 169 9.02 5.19 -16.02
C ALA A 169 10.37 4.45 -16.15
N ILE A 170 11.45 5.00 -15.55
CA ILE A 170 12.77 4.35 -15.51
C ILE A 170 12.66 3.01 -14.72
N ALA A 171 12.03 3.02 -13.56
CA ALA A 171 11.90 1.80 -12.74
C ALA A 171 11.02 0.73 -13.42
N SER A 172 9.94 1.15 -14.08
CA SER A 172 9.06 0.28 -14.85
C SER A 172 9.79 -0.34 -16.05
N GLY A 173 10.54 0.46 -16.81
CA GLY A 173 11.39 -0.03 -17.88
C GLY A 173 12.47 -1.00 -17.39
N THR A 174 13.05 -0.72 -16.21
CA THR A 174 14.03 -1.62 -15.55
C THR A 174 13.38 -2.97 -15.18
N LEU A 175 12.19 -2.95 -14.59
CA LEU A 175 11.44 -4.17 -14.29
C LEU A 175 11.11 -4.97 -15.56
N LEU A 176 10.60 -4.28 -16.59
CA LEU A 176 10.26 -4.91 -17.88
C LEU A 176 11.48 -5.54 -18.54
N TYR A 177 12.65 -4.89 -18.44
CA TYR A 177 13.90 -5.45 -18.94
C TYR A 177 14.28 -6.73 -18.18
N GLY A 178 14.16 -6.76 -16.85
CA GLY A 178 14.35 -7.98 -16.06
C GLY A 178 13.39 -9.10 -16.46
N MET A 179 12.09 -8.80 -16.64
CA MET A 179 11.10 -9.76 -17.14
C MET A 179 11.43 -10.26 -18.54
N SER A 180 11.95 -9.39 -19.43
CA SER A 180 12.39 -9.77 -20.77
C SER A 180 13.58 -10.72 -20.75
N LEU A 181 14.55 -10.52 -19.84
CA LEU A 181 15.67 -11.45 -19.66
C LEU A 181 15.18 -12.82 -19.14
N LEU A 182 14.24 -12.85 -18.17
CA LEU A 182 13.62 -14.09 -17.71
C LEU A 182 12.93 -14.82 -18.87
N TYR A 183 12.18 -14.10 -19.70
CA TYR A 183 11.55 -14.66 -20.89
C TYR A 183 12.59 -15.18 -21.88
N GLY A 184 13.69 -14.46 -22.11
CA GLY A 184 14.77 -14.89 -23.01
C GLY A 184 15.43 -16.20 -22.58
N VAL A 185 15.54 -16.44 -21.27
CA VAL A 185 16.11 -17.70 -20.72
C VAL A 185 15.10 -18.83 -20.72
N THR A 186 13.83 -18.54 -20.42
CA THR A 186 12.81 -19.59 -20.17
C THR A 186 11.87 -19.86 -21.34
N GLY A 187 11.74 -18.90 -22.27
CA GLY A 187 10.81 -18.97 -23.40
C GLY A 187 9.34 -18.85 -23.00
N THR A 188 9.02 -18.48 -21.72
CA THR A 188 7.65 -18.41 -21.23
C THR A 188 7.38 -17.12 -20.46
N LEU A 189 6.12 -16.65 -20.51
CA LEU A 189 5.61 -15.56 -19.68
C LEU A 189 4.80 -16.08 -18.48
N ASP A 190 4.46 -17.36 -18.46
CA ASP A 190 3.62 -17.99 -17.45
C ASP A 190 4.43 -18.32 -16.20
N LEU A 191 4.01 -17.85 -15.01
CA LEU A 191 4.77 -18.00 -13.76
C LEU A 191 4.94 -19.47 -13.33
N PRO A 192 3.92 -20.34 -13.36
CA PRO A 192 4.09 -21.77 -13.06
C PRO A 192 5.11 -22.45 -13.96
N THR A 193 5.07 -22.18 -15.26
CA THR A 193 6.02 -22.74 -16.23
C THR A 193 7.42 -22.16 -16.01
N LEU A 194 7.53 -20.86 -15.80
CA LEU A 194 8.79 -20.17 -15.48
C LEU A 194 9.46 -20.78 -14.25
N ARG A 195 8.70 -20.98 -13.16
CA ARG A 195 9.18 -21.65 -11.94
C ARG A 195 9.73 -23.04 -12.24
N SER A 196 9.02 -23.84 -13.04
CA SER A 196 9.46 -25.21 -13.38
C SER A 196 10.75 -25.24 -14.21
N VAL A 197 10.92 -24.32 -15.16
CA VAL A 197 12.14 -24.19 -15.99
C VAL A 197 13.32 -23.74 -15.15
N LEU A 198 13.11 -22.75 -14.25
CA LEU A 198 14.17 -22.21 -13.40
C LEU A 198 14.52 -23.10 -12.19
N ALA A 199 13.76 -24.15 -11.92
CA ALA A 199 14.15 -25.20 -10.96
C ALA A 199 15.27 -26.12 -11.52
N GLY A 200 15.54 -26.07 -12.83
CA GLY A 200 16.61 -26.79 -13.50
C GLY A 200 17.88 -25.96 -13.71
N PRO A 201 18.84 -26.43 -14.53
CA PRO A 201 20.14 -25.77 -14.78
C PRO A 201 20.03 -24.34 -15.30
N ALA A 202 18.92 -23.98 -15.97
CA ALA A 202 18.67 -22.63 -16.45
C ALA A 202 18.62 -21.59 -15.32
N GLY A 203 18.16 -22.02 -14.13
CA GLY A 203 18.05 -21.16 -12.95
C GLY A 203 19.39 -20.71 -12.36
N GLU A 204 20.48 -21.46 -12.61
CA GLU A 204 21.83 -21.14 -12.14
C GLU A 204 22.61 -20.20 -13.10
N SER A 205 21.99 -19.77 -14.20
CA SER A 205 22.64 -18.93 -15.18
C SER A 205 22.84 -17.50 -14.69
N VAL A 206 23.99 -16.89 -15.04
CA VAL A 206 24.27 -15.48 -14.76
C VAL A 206 23.19 -14.56 -15.31
N ALA A 207 22.55 -14.93 -16.42
CA ALA A 207 21.47 -14.17 -17.02
C ALA A 207 20.25 -14.07 -16.07
N VAL A 208 19.94 -15.12 -15.31
CA VAL A 208 18.87 -15.12 -14.29
C VAL A 208 19.25 -14.22 -13.11
N THR A 209 20.47 -14.30 -12.60
CA THR A 209 20.94 -13.41 -11.51
C THR A 209 20.87 -11.93 -11.92
N VAL A 210 21.24 -11.61 -13.17
CA VAL A 210 21.12 -10.25 -13.71
C VAL A 210 19.65 -9.86 -13.84
N ALA A 211 18.80 -10.74 -14.36
CA ALA A 211 17.36 -10.51 -14.47
C ALA A 211 16.72 -10.25 -13.10
N LEU A 212 17.10 -11.02 -12.06
CA LEU A 212 16.67 -10.83 -10.69
C LEU A 212 17.03 -9.46 -10.14
N ALA A 213 18.24 -8.97 -10.39
CA ALA A 213 18.65 -7.64 -9.97
C ALA A 213 17.73 -6.56 -10.53
N PHE A 214 17.40 -6.62 -11.83
CA PHE A 214 16.46 -5.69 -12.46
C PHE A 214 15.03 -5.81 -11.90
N VAL A 215 14.57 -7.04 -11.68
CA VAL A 215 13.25 -7.31 -11.07
C VAL A 215 13.17 -6.73 -9.66
N VAL A 216 14.18 -6.99 -8.83
CA VAL A 216 14.24 -6.49 -7.44
C VAL A 216 14.27 -4.96 -7.41
N VAL A 217 14.97 -4.31 -8.33
CA VAL A 217 14.96 -2.84 -8.47
C VAL A 217 13.55 -2.31 -8.72
N GLY A 218 12.81 -2.92 -9.65
CA GLY A 218 11.42 -2.52 -9.95
C GLY A 218 10.48 -2.71 -8.75
N VAL A 219 10.57 -3.83 -8.07
CA VAL A 219 9.81 -4.12 -6.85
C VAL A 219 10.18 -3.13 -5.74
N ALA A 220 11.46 -2.88 -5.52
CA ALA A 220 11.97 -1.95 -4.51
C ALA A 220 11.50 -0.51 -4.76
N PHE A 221 11.50 -0.05 -6.02
CA PHE A 221 10.95 1.25 -6.40
C PHE A 221 9.47 1.35 -6.06
N LYS A 222 8.67 0.32 -6.37
CA LYS A 222 7.23 0.32 -6.11
C LYS A 222 6.90 0.41 -4.62
N PHE A 223 7.69 -0.23 -3.77
CA PHE A 223 7.61 -0.07 -2.33
C PHE A 223 8.11 1.30 -1.85
N GLY A 224 9.04 1.92 -2.55
CA GLY A 224 9.80 3.09 -2.11
C GLY A 224 10.95 2.72 -1.17
N ALA A 225 11.61 1.57 -1.41
CA ALA A 225 12.75 1.12 -0.64
C ALA A 225 14.05 1.84 -1.07
N VAL A 226 14.99 2.03 -0.14
CA VAL A 226 16.30 2.62 -0.40
C VAL A 226 17.13 1.65 -1.25
N PRO A 227 17.84 2.12 -2.31
CA PRO A 227 18.03 3.52 -2.72
C PRO A 227 16.94 4.09 -3.67
N PHE A 228 15.94 3.31 -4.03
CA PHE A 228 14.91 3.68 -5.01
C PHE A 228 13.72 4.46 -4.40
N HIS A 229 13.92 5.09 -3.25
CA HIS A 229 12.93 5.78 -2.43
C HIS A 229 12.76 7.27 -2.74
N MET A 230 13.62 7.88 -3.58
CA MET A 230 13.76 9.35 -3.72
C MET A 230 12.44 10.06 -4.06
N TRP A 231 11.52 9.38 -4.73
CA TRP A 231 10.22 9.91 -5.08
C TRP A 231 9.28 10.06 -3.86
N VAL A 232 9.43 9.23 -2.81
CA VAL A 232 8.46 9.13 -1.70
C VAL A 232 8.36 10.43 -0.90
N PRO A 233 9.45 11.06 -0.42
CA PRO A 233 9.37 12.30 0.34
C PRO A 233 8.78 13.45 -0.48
N ASP A 234 9.18 13.60 -1.74
CA ASP A 234 8.75 14.70 -2.60
C ASP A 234 7.26 14.55 -2.98
N VAL A 235 6.81 13.33 -3.29
CA VAL A 235 5.40 13.04 -3.59
C VAL A 235 4.50 13.25 -2.37
N TYR A 236 4.94 12.80 -1.18
CA TYR A 236 4.12 12.94 0.03
C TYR A 236 3.99 14.41 0.46
N GLU A 237 5.05 15.18 0.38
CA GLU A 237 5.04 16.60 0.72
C GLU A 237 4.29 17.43 -0.32
N GLY A 238 4.55 17.17 -1.62
CA GLY A 238 4.09 18.04 -2.70
C GLY A 238 2.66 17.78 -3.16
N SER A 239 2.08 16.60 -2.93
CA SER A 239 0.70 16.33 -3.32
C SER A 239 -0.30 16.76 -2.25
N PRO A 240 -1.59 17.01 -2.60
CA PRO A 240 -2.64 17.21 -1.61
C PRO A 240 -2.70 16.06 -0.61
N THR A 241 -3.03 16.33 0.67
CA THR A 241 -2.99 15.30 1.73
C THR A 241 -3.91 14.11 1.44
N SER A 242 -5.02 14.31 0.70
CA SER A 242 -5.90 13.24 0.21
C SER A 242 -5.19 12.28 -0.77
N VAL A 243 -4.33 12.82 -1.64
CA VAL A 243 -3.51 12.04 -2.56
C VAL A 243 -2.37 11.34 -1.82
N THR A 244 -1.71 12.04 -0.88
CA THR A 244 -0.71 11.43 0.01
C THR A 244 -1.28 10.24 0.77
N LEU A 245 -2.50 10.37 1.31
CA LEU A 245 -3.23 9.28 1.95
C LEU A 245 -3.42 8.09 1.00
N PHE A 246 -3.82 8.35 -0.25
CA PHE A 246 -4.01 7.28 -1.24
C PHE A 246 -2.69 6.56 -1.54
N VAL A 247 -1.63 7.30 -1.92
CA VAL A 247 -0.31 6.75 -2.27
C VAL A 247 0.33 5.98 -1.11
N GLY A 248 0.07 6.44 0.13
CA GLY A 248 0.58 5.83 1.36
C GLY A 248 -0.12 4.54 1.78
N THR A 249 -1.28 4.20 1.20
CA THR A 249 -2.15 3.11 1.67
C THR A 249 -2.35 2.01 0.62
N ALA A 250 -3.42 2.04 -0.15
CA ALA A 250 -3.83 0.97 -1.06
C ALA A 250 -2.71 0.48 -2.01
N PRO A 251 -1.85 1.33 -2.60
CA PRO A 251 -0.76 0.89 -3.46
C PRO A 251 0.27 -0.02 -2.78
N LYS A 252 0.39 0.01 -1.45
CA LYS A 252 1.29 -0.90 -0.71
C LYS A 252 0.81 -2.34 -0.77
N LEU A 253 -0.52 -2.56 -0.82
CA LEU A 253 -1.10 -3.89 -1.04
C LEU A 253 -0.78 -4.40 -2.46
N GLY A 254 -0.85 -3.52 -3.48
CA GLY A 254 -0.43 -3.86 -4.84
C GLY A 254 1.06 -4.16 -4.95
N ALA A 255 1.91 -3.40 -4.25
CA ALA A 255 3.35 -3.66 -4.21
C ALA A 255 3.67 -5.01 -3.55
N LEU A 256 2.96 -5.35 -2.45
CA LEU A 256 3.09 -6.66 -1.82
C LEU A 256 2.61 -7.78 -2.75
N ALA A 257 1.46 -7.60 -3.43
CA ALA A 257 0.96 -8.57 -4.41
C ALA A 257 1.98 -8.83 -5.52
N LEU A 258 2.58 -7.77 -6.09
CA LEU A 258 3.65 -7.87 -7.09
C LEU A 258 4.84 -8.68 -6.56
N ALA A 259 5.32 -8.36 -5.35
CA ALA A 259 6.46 -9.06 -4.76
C ALA A 259 6.15 -10.54 -4.50
N LEU A 260 4.97 -10.85 -3.96
CA LEU A 260 4.57 -12.23 -3.68
C LEU A 260 4.40 -13.03 -4.96
N ARG A 261 3.68 -12.52 -5.96
CA ARG A 261 3.47 -13.24 -7.22
C ARG A 261 4.76 -13.41 -8.02
N LEU A 262 5.60 -12.37 -8.09
CA LEU A 262 6.80 -12.42 -8.93
C LEU A 262 7.96 -13.16 -8.26
N LEU A 263 8.25 -12.84 -6.98
CA LEU A 263 9.43 -13.39 -6.29
C LEU A 263 9.10 -14.73 -5.59
N VAL A 264 7.99 -14.78 -4.82
CA VAL A 264 7.70 -15.96 -4.01
C VAL A 264 7.04 -17.06 -4.87
N ASP A 265 6.02 -16.73 -5.69
CA ASP A 265 5.35 -17.70 -6.56
C ASP A 265 6.19 -18.03 -7.80
N GLY A 266 6.71 -17.00 -8.48
CA GLY A 266 7.37 -17.15 -9.78
C GLY A 266 8.83 -17.61 -9.68
N LEU A 267 9.56 -17.19 -8.63
CA LEU A 267 11.01 -17.34 -8.51
C LEU A 267 11.44 -17.97 -7.16
N PRO A 268 10.77 -19.02 -6.65
CA PRO A 268 11.11 -19.61 -5.35
C PRO A 268 12.48 -20.26 -5.33
N GLY A 269 12.94 -20.83 -6.47
CA GLY A 269 14.26 -21.44 -6.60
C GLY A 269 15.42 -20.44 -6.39
N GLN A 270 15.18 -19.17 -6.60
CA GLN A 270 16.15 -18.07 -6.44
C GLN A 270 15.97 -17.32 -5.11
N ALA A 271 15.24 -17.90 -4.14
CA ALA A 271 14.96 -17.25 -2.85
C ALA A 271 16.25 -16.86 -2.09
N GLY A 272 17.32 -17.64 -2.20
CA GLY A 272 18.62 -17.30 -1.63
C GLY A 272 19.22 -16.00 -2.19
N GLU A 273 19.06 -15.77 -3.50
CA GLU A 273 19.61 -14.60 -4.20
C GLU A 273 18.76 -13.33 -3.93
N TRP A 274 17.47 -13.38 -4.26
CA TRP A 274 16.62 -12.19 -4.05
C TRP A 274 16.40 -11.89 -2.56
N GLY A 275 16.49 -12.89 -1.67
CA GLY A 275 16.43 -12.69 -0.22
C GLY A 275 17.59 -11.83 0.29
N VAL A 276 18.83 -12.09 -0.16
CA VAL A 276 20.00 -11.26 0.18
C VAL A 276 19.83 -9.83 -0.32
N MET A 277 19.35 -9.64 -1.57
CA MET A 277 19.08 -8.32 -2.14
C MET A 277 18.02 -7.57 -1.31
N LEU A 278 16.89 -8.22 -1.01
CA LEU A 278 15.83 -7.62 -0.20
C LEU A 278 16.31 -7.30 1.23
N GLY A 279 17.14 -8.15 1.85
CA GLY A 279 17.74 -7.91 3.16
C GLY A 279 18.60 -6.65 3.18
N ALA A 280 19.43 -6.44 2.17
CA ALA A 280 20.25 -5.24 2.03
C ALA A 280 19.37 -3.98 1.85
N LEU A 281 18.38 -4.02 0.95
CA LEU A 281 17.44 -2.91 0.72
C LEU A 281 16.62 -2.60 1.98
N ALA A 282 16.22 -3.61 2.72
CA ALA A 282 15.47 -3.48 3.96
C ALA A 282 16.29 -2.75 5.04
N LEU A 283 17.54 -3.16 5.25
CA LEU A 283 18.43 -2.51 6.23
C LEU A 283 18.71 -1.05 5.87
N LEU A 284 19.00 -0.78 4.59
CA LEU A 284 19.20 0.58 4.12
C LEU A 284 17.92 1.43 4.32
N SER A 285 16.74 0.84 4.09
CA SER A 285 15.45 1.52 4.29
C SER A 285 15.18 1.80 5.77
N LEU A 286 15.49 0.85 6.66
CA LEU A 286 15.37 1.03 8.09
C LEU A 286 16.34 2.12 8.60
N ALA A 287 17.60 2.08 8.15
CA ALA A 287 18.61 3.03 8.56
C ALA A 287 18.28 4.46 8.08
N LEU A 288 18.15 4.64 6.77
CA LEU A 288 17.93 5.97 6.19
C LEU A 288 16.57 6.51 6.58
N GLY A 289 15.50 5.70 6.50
CA GLY A 289 14.14 6.12 6.82
C GLY A 289 14.04 6.67 8.25
N ASN A 290 14.56 5.96 9.26
CA ASN A 290 14.47 6.41 10.64
C ASN A 290 15.39 7.60 10.94
N VAL A 291 16.63 7.60 10.44
CA VAL A 291 17.59 8.69 10.72
C VAL A 291 17.13 10.00 10.08
N VAL A 292 16.69 9.96 8.82
CA VAL A 292 16.29 11.18 8.10
C VAL A 292 14.93 11.71 8.62
N ALA A 293 14.01 10.84 9.07
CA ALA A 293 12.75 11.25 9.69
C ALA A 293 12.98 12.16 10.93
N ILE A 294 14.04 11.94 11.69
CA ILE A 294 14.39 12.74 12.88
C ILE A 294 14.62 14.22 12.50
N ALA A 295 15.23 14.49 11.37
CA ALA A 295 15.59 15.85 10.94
C ALA A 295 14.41 16.62 10.32
N GLN A 296 13.28 15.97 10.02
CA GLN A 296 12.17 16.60 9.33
C GLN A 296 11.37 17.53 10.26
N THR A 297 10.92 18.66 9.71
CA THR A 297 10.00 19.61 10.34
C THR A 297 8.62 19.60 9.67
N ASN A 298 8.54 19.20 8.39
CA ASN A 298 7.28 18.92 7.70
C ASN A 298 6.78 17.54 8.10
N LEU A 299 5.53 17.45 8.53
CA LEU A 299 4.91 16.24 9.07
C LEU A 299 4.67 15.20 7.98
N LYS A 300 4.22 15.62 6.78
CA LYS A 300 4.03 14.70 5.64
C LYS A 300 5.37 14.10 5.21
N ARG A 301 6.43 14.92 5.15
CA ARG A 301 7.77 14.46 4.79
C ARG A 301 8.36 13.53 5.87
N MET A 302 8.14 13.82 7.15
CA MET A 302 8.51 12.92 8.25
C MET A 302 7.82 11.55 8.11
N LEU A 303 6.51 11.55 7.81
CA LEU A 303 5.73 10.33 7.59
C LEU A 303 6.14 9.59 6.30
N ALA A 304 6.65 10.29 5.29
CA ALA A 304 7.24 9.68 4.11
C ALA A 304 8.50 8.85 4.47
N TYR A 305 9.41 9.40 5.25
CA TYR A 305 10.58 8.65 5.74
C TYR A 305 10.19 7.54 6.72
N SER A 306 9.15 7.76 7.53
CA SER A 306 8.51 6.70 8.31
C SER A 306 8.03 5.55 7.42
N THR A 307 7.33 5.87 6.31
CA THR A 307 6.90 4.86 5.32
C THR A 307 8.07 4.05 4.78
N ILE A 308 9.18 4.70 4.44
CA ILE A 308 10.41 4.03 3.96
C ILE A 308 10.92 3.04 5.01
N ALA A 309 10.94 3.43 6.30
CA ALA A 309 11.35 2.54 7.38
C ALA A 309 10.37 1.35 7.54
N HIS A 310 9.05 1.57 7.46
CA HIS A 310 8.05 0.51 7.51
C HIS A 310 8.16 -0.46 6.32
N VAL A 311 8.47 0.05 5.12
CA VAL A 311 8.79 -0.79 3.95
C VAL A 311 9.99 -1.69 4.25
N GLY A 312 11.02 -1.20 4.95
CA GLY A 312 12.13 -2.03 5.41
C GLY A 312 11.65 -3.26 6.20
N PHE A 313 10.70 -3.10 7.13
CA PHE A 313 10.11 -4.22 7.85
C PHE A 313 9.32 -5.18 6.93
N ILE A 314 8.53 -4.66 5.99
CA ILE A 314 7.78 -5.51 5.05
C ILE A 314 8.75 -6.37 4.22
N LEU A 315 9.83 -5.77 3.70
CA LEU A 315 10.86 -6.49 2.94
C LEU A 315 11.57 -7.54 3.79
N LEU A 316 11.88 -7.26 5.08
CA LEU A 316 12.45 -8.25 5.99
C LEU A 316 11.55 -9.47 6.17
N GLY A 317 10.24 -9.31 6.13
CA GLY A 317 9.30 -10.43 6.17
C GLY A 317 9.40 -11.34 4.95
N LEU A 318 9.81 -10.82 3.78
CA LEU A 318 10.00 -11.61 2.57
C LEU A 318 11.35 -12.33 2.53
N VAL A 319 12.38 -11.83 3.24
CA VAL A 319 13.75 -12.38 3.21
C VAL A 319 13.83 -13.89 3.48
N PRO A 320 13.06 -14.48 4.41
CA PRO A 320 13.13 -15.93 4.64
C PRO A 320 12.68 -16.78 3.45
N GLY A 321 11.90 -16.23 2.49
CA GLY A 321 11.31 -16.99 1.40
C GLY A 321 10.36 -18.12 1.84
N ALA A 322 9.91 -18.08 3.10
CA ALA A 322 9.11 -19.12 3.73
C ALA A 322 7.72 -18.60 4.15
N ALA A 323 6.75 -19.49 4.30
CA ALA A 323 5.36 -19.17 4.63
C ALA A 323 5.23 -18.27 5.89
N ALA A 324 6.02 -18.50 6.95
CA ALA A 324 6.02 -17.68 8.16
C ALA A 324 6.39 -16.22 7.87
N GLY A 325 7.38 -15.99 7.00
CA GLY A 325 7.79 -14.66 6.57
C GLY A 325 6.71 -13.97 5.73
N VAL A 326 6.09 -14.69 4.80
CA VAL A 326 4.98 -14.18 3.97
C VAL A 326 3.77 -13.79 4.85
N GLN A 327 3.40 -14.62 5.82
CA GLN A 327 2.34 -14.34 6.79
C GLN A 327 2.63 -13.06 7.57
N ALA A 328 3.87 -12.92 8.07
CA ALA A 328 4.30 -11.75 8.82
C ALA A 328 4.30 -10.47 7.95
N ALA A 329 4.79 -10.55 6.71
CA ALA A 329 4.78 -9.45 5.75
C ALA A 329 3.35 -9.02 5.39
N LEU A 330 2.45 -9.97 5.17
CA LEU A 330 1.04 -9.72 4.91
C LEU A 330 0.37 -9.02 6.10
N PHE A 331 0.50 -9.58 7.32
CA PHE A 331 -0.03 -8.97 8.53
C PHE A 331 0.52 -7.54 8.71
N TYR A 332 1.82 -7.36 8.55
CA TYR A 332 2.46 -6.06 8.67
C TYR A 332 1.87 -5.05 7.68
N THR A 333 1.73 -5.44 6.43
CA THR A 333 1.21 -4.54 5.38
C THR A 333 -0.24 -4.14 5.66
N LEU A 334 -1.10 -5.08 6.09
CA LEU A 334 -2.49 -4.79 6.44
C LEU A 334 -2.58 -3.80 7.63
N VAL A 335 -1.80 -4.03 8.68
CA VAL A 335 -1.73 -3.14 9.85
C VAL A 335 -1.15 -1.78 9.45
N TYR A 336 -0.10 -1.75 8.62
CA TYR A 336 0.52 -0.53 8.14
C TYR A 336 -0.48 0.35 7.35
N VAL A 337 -1.26 -0.25 6.46
CA VAL A 337 -2.30 0.48 5.70
C VAL A 337 -3.31 1.14 6.64
N LEU A 338 -3.73 0.45 7.71
CA LEU A 338 -4.62 1.03 8.73
C LEU A 338 -3.94 2.17 9.51
N MET A 339 -2.67 2.01 9.92
CA MET A 339 -1.91 3.07 10.60
C MET A 339 -1.75 4.30 9.72
N ALA A 340 -1.37 4.11 8.46
CA ALA A 340 -1.20 5.19 7.50
C ALA A 340 -2.53 5.90 7.20
N ALA A 341 -3.61 5.14 6.97
CA ALA A 341 -4.94 5.68 6.72
C ALA A 341 -5.42 6.55 7.90
N GLY A 342 -5.27 6.07 9.13
CA GLY A 342 -5.62 6.83 10.32
C GLY A 342 -4.77 8.09 10.49
N THR A 343 -3.47 7.98 10.27
CA THR A 343 -2.55 9.11 10.47
C THR A 343 -2.80 10.24 9.46
N PHE A 344 -2.83 9.94 8.16
CA PHE A 344 -3.13 10.97 7.15
C PHE A 344 -4.58 11.45 7.22
N GLY A 345 -5.54 10.57 7.56
CA GLY A 345 -6.92 10.94 7.83
C GLY A 345 -7.03 11.94 8.99
N MET A 346 -6.24 11.74 10.06
CA MET A 346 -6.17 12.68 11.19
C MET A 346 -5.56 14.02 10.75
N LEU A 347 -4.52 14.04 9.90
CA LEU A 347 -3.95 15.29 9.38
C LEU A 347 -4.99 16.08 8.59
N MET A 348 -5.77 15.44 7.73
CA MET A 348 -6.86 16.09 7.01
C MET A 348 -7.95 16.61 7.95
N LEU A 349 -8.30 15.87 9.00
CA LEU A 349 -9.27 16.28 10.00
C LEU A 349 -8.77 17.52 10.79
N LEU A 350 -7.50 17.59 11.11
CA LEU A 350 -6.88 18.70 11.82
C LEU A 350 -6.60 19.91 10.92
N SER A 351 -6.60 19.72 9.61
CA SER A 351 -6.46 20.80 8.63
C SER A 351 -7.69 21.71 8.65
N GLY A 352 -7.46 23.03 8.67
CA GLY A 352 -8.52 24.02 8.55
C GLY A 352 -8.88 24.33 7.10
N ARG A 353 -9.88 25.22 6.90
CA ARG A 353 -10.23 25.72 5.57
C ARG A 353 -9.05 26.48 4.96
N GLY A 354 -8.49 25.95 3.87
CA GLY A 354 -7.39 26.57 3.12
C GLY A 354 -6.00 26.46 3.78
N VAL A 355 -5.88 25.82 4.96
CA VAL A 355 -4.60 25.64 5.66
C VAL A 355 -4.43 24.18 6.05
N ASP A 356 -3.37 23.54 5.56
CA ASP A 356 -3.04 22.17 5.88
C ASP A 356 -2.24 22.06 7.18
N CYS A 357 -2.53 21.02 7.98
CA CYS A 357 -1.74 20.62 9.12
C CYS A 357 -0.49 19.87 8.62
N GLU A 358 0.54 20.61 8.22
CA GLU A 358 1.76 20.04 7.61
C GLU A 358 3.00 20.17 8.47
N ARG A 359 3.00 21.10 9.43
CA ARG A 359 4.17 21.33 10.30
C ARG A 359 3.98 20.62 11.63
N LEU A 360 5.07 20.13 12.20
CA LEU A 360 5.06 19.55 13.54
C LEU A 360 4.51 20.52 14.59
N ASP A 361 4.80 21.82 14.44
CA ASP A 361 4.34 22.87 15.34
C ASP A 361 2.81 23.06 15.35
N ASP A 362 2.11 22.66 14.28
CA ASP A 362 0.64 22.74 14.18
C ASP A 362 -0.04 21.83 15.20
N LEU A 363 0.66 20.81 15.68
CA LEU A 363 0.17 19.86 16.67
C LEU A 363 0.36 20.31 18.12
N ARG A 364 1.06 21.43 18.39
CA ARG A 364 1.32 21.90 19.75
C ARG A 364 0.03 22.13 20.54
N GLY A 365 -0.02 21.59 21.75
CA GLY A 365 -1.14 21.77 22.68
C GLY A 365 -2.46 21.11 22.23
N LEU A 366 -2.42 20.19 21.26
CA LEU A 366 -3.62 19.50 20.77
C LEU A 366 -4.35 18.75 21.88
N GLY A 367 -3.61 18.20 22.87
CA GLY A 367 -4.17 17.48 24.01
C GLY A 367 -5.10 18.31 24.87
N LEU A 368 -4.84 19.61 25.00
CA LEU A 368 -5.70 20.54 25.77
C LEU A 368 -6.87 21.05 24.93
N ARG A 369 -6.65 21.29 23.63
CA ARG A 369 -7.65 21.89 22.73
C ARG A 369 -8.68 20.86 22.25
N HIS A 370 -8.22 19.67 21.89
CA HIS A 370 -9.03 18.59 21.33
C HIS A 370 -8.58 17.22 21.87
N PRO A 371 -8.88 16.91 23.15
CA PRO A 371 -8.35 15.72 23.82
C PRO A 371 -8.71 14.40 23.11
N TRP A 372 -9.91 14.31 22.50
CA TRP A 372 -10.32 13.14 21.76
C TRP A 372 -9.42 12.89 20.52
N TYR A 373 -9.20 13.92 19.69
CA TYR A 373 -8.35 13.78 18.50
C TYR A 373 -6.88 13.53 18.86
N ALA A 374 -6.42 14.19 19.94
CA ALA A 374 -5.08 13.92 20.48
C ALA A 374 -4.95 12.46 20.94
N GLY A 375 -5.98 11.91 21.60
CA GLY A 375 -6.00 10.50 22.01
C GLY A 375 -5.98 9.54 20.81
N MET A 376 -6.74 9.83 19.76
CA MET A 376 -6.72 9.01 18.53
C MET A 376 -5.36 9.09 17.83
N LEU A 377 -4.78 10.29 17.71
CA LEU A 377 -3.44 10.46 17.12
C LEU A 377 -2.35 9.80 18.00
N LEU A 378 -2.49 9.82 19.32
CA LEU A 378 -1.61 9.09 20.24
C LEU A 378 -1.62 7.57 19.95
N LEU A 379 -2.79 6.97 19.81
CA LEU A 379 -2.91 5.54 19.47
C LEU A 379 -2.20 5.22 18.14
N LEU A 380 -2.36 6.08 17.14
CA LEU A 380 -1.69 5.94 15.84
C LEU A 380 -0.17 6.03 15.98
N MET A 381 0.35 7.06 16.67
CA MET A 381 1.80 7.24 16.86
C MET A 381 2.41 6.07 17.66
N VAL A 382 1.77 5.66 18.75
CA VAL A 382 2.24 4.54 19.58
C VAL A 382 2.19 3.21 18.81
N SER A 383 1.19 3.02 17.94
CA SER A 383 1.13 1.86 17.04
C SER A 383 2.29 1.87 16.02
N LEU A 384 2.62 3.02 15.41
CA LEU A 384 3.76 3.17 14.49
C LEU A 384 5.10 2.90 15.18
N ILE A 385 5.25 3.31 16.46
CA ILE A 385 6.41 2.94 17.29
C ILE A 385 6.50 1.42 17.44
N GLY A 386 5.35 0.75 17.60
CA GLY A 386 5.28 -0.69 17.89
C GLY A 386 5.33 -0.99 19.39
N VAL A 387 4.52 -0.30 20.19
CA VAL A 387 4.40 -0.52 21.64
C VAL A 387 3.13 -1.34 21.93
N PRO A 388 3.20 -2.38 22.78
CA PRO A 388 2.01 -3.10 23.23
C PRO A 388 1.03 -2.17 23.96
N PRO A 389 -0.27 -2.39 23.89
CA PRO A 389 -0.99 -3.52 23.27
C PRO A 389 -1.48 -3.24 21.85
N LEU A 390 -0.85 -2.36 21.07
CA LEU A 390 -1.31 -1.95 19.75
C LEU A 390 -0.83 -2.90 18.63
N ALA A 391 -1.56 -2.94 17.53
CA ALA A 391 -1.32 -3.83 16.40
C ALA A 391 0.10 -3.73 15.79
N GLY A 392 0.68 -2.52 15.79
CA GLY A 392 2.03 -2.28 15.27
C GLY A 392 3.13 -3.04 16.02
N PHE A 393 2.94 -3.34 17.31
CA PHE A 393 3.86 -4.20 18.05
C PHE A 393 3.88 -5.62 17.48
N TYR A 394 2.72 -6.23 17.30
CA TYR A 394 2.63 -7.59 16.76
C TYR A 394 3.11 -7.66 15.31
N ALA A 395 2.87 -6.62 14.51
CA ALA A 395 3.40 -6.54 13.16
C ALA A 395 4.93 -6.65 13.14
N LYS A 396 5.63 -5.91 14.00
CA LYS A 396 7.09 -5.99 14.14
C LYS A 396 7.53 -7.31 14.77
N TRP A 397 6.81 -7.77 15.76
CA TRP A 397 7.12 -9.01 16.48
C TRP A 397 7.19 -10.22 15.55
N TRP A 398 6.17 -10.42 14.68
CA TRP A 398 6.17 -11.58 13.81
C TRP A 398 7.22 -11.50 12.70
N ILE A 399 7.58 -10.30 12.21
CA ILE A 399 8.73 -10.16 11.31
C ILE A 399 10.03 -10.61 12.00
N VAL A 400 10.25 -10.14 13.23
CA VAL A 400 11.42 -10.53 14.02
C VAL A 400 11.44 -12.03 14.30
N ALA A 401 10.30 -12.61 14.68
CA ALA A 401 10.16 -14.05 14.93
C ALA A 401 10.48 -14.87 13.66
N ALA A 402 9.93 -14.51 12.50
CA ALA A 402 10.19 -15.20 11.24
C ALA A 402 11.68 -15.14 10.83
N LEU A 403 12.36 -14.01 11.07
CA LEU A 403 13.81 -13.89 10.84
C LEU A 403 14.63 -14.80 11.77
N VAL A 404 14.26 -14.86 13.06
CA VAL A 404 14.94 -15.71 14.05
C VAL A 404 14.74 -17.19 13.70
N GLU A 405 13.53 -17.61 13.35
CA GLU A 405 13.22 -18.98 12.88
C GLU A 405 14.02 -19.36 11.63
N ALA A 406 14.23 -18.40 10.72
CA ALA A 406 15.05 -18.59 9.51
C ALA A 406 16.57 -18.51 9.77
N GLY A 407 17.02 -18.37 11.04
CA GLY A 407 18.43 -18.24 11.38
C GLY A 407 19.04 -16.85 11.05
N GLN A 408 18.24 -15.88 10.62
CA GLN A 408 18.67 -14.52 10.24
C GLN A 408 18.69 -13.57 11.47
N VAL A 409 19.26 -14.04 12.60
CA VAL A 409 19.23 -13.35 13.89
C VAL A 409 19.84 -11.93 13.82
N TRP A 410 20.89 -11.75 13.04
CA TRP A 410 21.55 -10.44 12.91
C TRP A 410 20.62 -9.39 12.24
N LEU A 411 19.79 -9.80 11.26
CA LEU A 411 18.77 -8.93 10.66
C LEU A 411 17.68 -8.57 11.68
N ALA A 412 17.26 -9.55 12.49
CA ALA A 412 16.29 -9.33 13.56
C ALA A 412 16.81 -8.30 14.59
N VAL A 413 18.06 -8.43 15.01
CA VAL A 413 18.71 -7.47 15.94
C VAL A 413 18.78 -6.07 15.31
N ALA A 414 19.21 -5.97 14.05
CA ALA A 414 19.27 -4.69 13.34
C ALA A 414 17.88 -4.04 13.22
N ALA A 415 16.84 -4.81 12.89
CA ALA A 415 15.47 -4.33 12.80
C ALA A 415 14.97 -3.74 14.13
N VAL A 416 15.25 -4.41 15.25
CA VAL A 416 14.88 -3.93 16.59
C VAL A 416 15.63 -2.64 16.93
N LEU A 417 16.94 -2.57 16.66
CA LEU A 417 17.75 -1.37 16.91
C LEU A 417 17.21 -0.15 16.12
N PHE A 418 16.93 -0.32 14.83
CA PHE A 418 16.34 0.77 14.02
C PHE A 418 14.92 1.12 14.45
N SER A 419 14.13 0.17 14.96
CA SER A 419 12.82 0.45 15.54
C SER A 419 12.91 1.37 16.77
N VAL A 420 13.91 1.16 17.63
CA VAL A 420 14.17 2.03 18.80
C VAL A 420 14.55 3.45 18.34
N ILE A 421 15.41 3.57 17.34
CA ILE A 421 15.76 4.89 16.75
C ILE A 421 14.50 5.57 16.20
N GLY A 422 13.64 4.84 15.53
CA GLY A 422 12.37 5.35 14.97
C GLY A 422 11.39 5.85 16.02
N ALA A 423 11.41 5.32 17.23
CA ALA A 423 10.53 5.78 18.30
C ALA A 423 10.68 7.29 18.60
N PHE A 424 11.88 7.85 18.39
CA PHE A 424 12.21 9.24 18.73
C PHE A 424 11.31 10.26 18.03
N TYR A 425 11.13 10.17 16.72
CA TYR A 425 10.36 11.19 15.99
C TYR A 425 8.84 11.06 16.22
N TYR A 426 8.31 9.87 16.50
CA TYR A 426 6.92 9.72 16.92
C TYR A 426 6.67 10.24 18.32
N LEU A 427 7.60 9.97 19.27
CA LEU A 427 7.53 10.53 20.62
C LEU A 427 7.66 12.05 20.61
N ARG A 428 8.42 12.62 19.65
CA ARG A 428 8.44 14.09 19.44
C ARG A 428 7.06 14.63 19.10
N VAL A 429 6.29 13.95 18.24
CA VAL A 429 4.89 14.33 17.95
C VAL A 429 4.04 14.29 19.22
N VAL A 430 4.13 13.21 19.99
CA VAL A 430 3.40 13.07 21.27
C VAL A 430 3.78 14.18 22.24
N ARG A 431 5.07 14.51 22.36
CA ARG A 431 5.55 15.59 23.22
C ARG A 431 4.92 16.93 22.81
N LEU A 432 4.93 17.28 21.53
CA LEU A 432 4.33 18.51 21.03
C LEU A 432 2.83 18.59 21.34
N MET A 433 2.12 17.47 21.20
CA MET A 433 0.67 17.42 21.41
C MET A 433 0.27 17.63 22.88
N TYR A 434 1.02 17.07 23.82
CA TYR A 434 0.59 17.02 25.23
C TYR A 434 1.39 17.90 26.19
N PHE A 435 2.64 18.24 25.87
CA PHE A 435 3.55 18.90 26.80
C PHE A 435 3.99 20.31 26.36
N GLU A 436 3.58 20.76 25.18
CA GLU A 436 3.90 22.11 24.70
C GLU A 436 2.63 22.93 24.47
N ALA A 437 2.69 24.22 24.84
CA ALA A 437 1.59 25.14 24.60
C ALA A 437 1.48 25.46 23.11
N GLY A 438 0.26 25.52 22.58
CA GLY A 438 -0.01 25.84 21.19
C GLY A 438 -0.98 27.03 21.06
N THR A 439 -0.82 27.80 19.99
CA THR A 439 -1.63 28.97 19.66
C THR A 439 -2.59 28.74 18.48
N ALA A 440 -2.49 27.61 17.79
CA ALA A 440 -3.37 27.30 16.65
C ALA A 440 -4.84 27.23 17.07
N GLY A 441 -5.73 27.75 16.23
CA GLY A 441 -7.17 27.75 16.46
C GLY A 441 -7.78 26.32 16.44
N PRO A 442 -9.07 26.19 16.81
CA PRO A 442 -9.76 24.92 16.69
C PRO A 442 -9.84 24.50 15.22
N PRO A 443 -9.79 23.18 14.91
CA PRO A 443 -10.18 22.69 13.59
C PRO A 443 -11.61 23.18 13.29
N GLY A 444 -11.89 23.43 12.03
CA GLY A 444 -13.24 23.77 11.58
C GLY A 444 -14.26 22.68 11.94
N PRO A 445 -15.55 22.91 11.67
CA PRO A 445 -16.59 21.91 11.95
C PRO A 445 -16.30 20.64 11.14
N VAL A 446 -16.00 19.55 11.84
CA VAL A 446 -15.69 18.22 11.23
C VAL A 446 -16.98 17.46 11.03
N PRO A 447 -17.28 16.94 9.82
CA PRO A 447 -18.42 16.08 9.56
C PRO A 447 -18.42 14.83 10.46
N LEU A 448 -19.62 14.37 10.86
CA LEU A 448 -19.76 13.25 11.78
C LEU A 448 -19.19 11.95 11.24
N ASP A 449 -19.37 11.67 9.95
CA ASP A 449 -18.83 10.52 9.23
C ASP A 449 -17.31 10.42 9.35
N VAL A 450 -16.58 11.52 9.10
CA VAL A 450 -15.12 11.57 9.25
C VAL A 450 -14.68 11.37 10.69
N ARG A 451 -15.39 11.97 11.66
CA ARG A 451 -15.10 11.79 13.10
C ARG A 451 -15.25 10.32 13.51
N VAL A 452 -16.32 9.68 13.05
CA VAL A 452 -16.58 8.27 13.35
C VAL A 452 -15.50 7.38 12.72
N VAL A 453 -15.21 7.56 11.43
CA VAL A 453 -14.23 6.71 10.73
C VAL A 453 -12.83 6.89 11.31
N THR A 454 -12.41 8.09 11.65
CA THR A 454 -11.11 8.33 12.29
C THR A 454 -11.02 7.64 13.66
N SER A 455 -12.08 7.72 14.45
CA SER A 455 -12.13 7.07 15.75
C SER A 455 -12.14 5.54 15.61
N VAL A 456 -12.94 5.00 14.70
CA VAL A 456 -12.99 3.56 14.42
C VAL A 456 -11.63 3.05 13.95
N ASN A 457 -10.96 3.77 13.05
CA ASN A 457 -9.66 3.38 12.52
C ASN A 457 -8.60 3.31 13.65
N ALA A 458 -8.51 4.33 14.52
CA ALA A 458 -7.54 4.34 15.61
C ALA A 458 -7.86 3.26 16.67
N LEU A 459 -9.14 3.07 17.02
CA LEU A 459 -9.57 2.04 17.96
C LEU A 459 -9.44 0.62 17.40
N LEU A 460 -9.56 0.44 16.09
CA LEU A 460 -9.35 -0.84 15.43
C LEU A 460 -7.90 -1.33 15.59
N LEU A 461 -6.91 -0.43 15.61
CA LEU A 461 -5.52 -0.80 15.90
C LEU A 461 -5.33 -1.34 17.33
N LEU A 462 -6.07 -0.79 18.28
CA LEU A 462 -6.09 -1.31 19.64
C LEU A 462 -6.80 -2.66 19.68
N LEU A 463 -7.95 -2.80 19.02
CA LEU A 463 -8.70 -4.05 18.97
C LEU A 463 -7.88 -5.18 18.31
N ILE A 464 -7.23 -4.91 17.17
CA ILE A 464 -6.35 -5.89 16.51
C ILE A 464 -5.18 -6.24 17.43
N GLY A 465 -4.63 -5.26 18.16
CA GLY A 465 -3.55 -5.51 19.10
C GLY A 465 -3.97 -6.35 20.33
N LEU A 466 -5.21 -6.24 20.77
CA LEU A 466 -5.76 -7.09 21.84
C LEU A 466 -6.15 -8.50 21.36
N LEU A 467 -6.49 -8.63 20.08
CA LEU A 467 -6.93 -9.89 19.45
C LEU A 467 -6.14 -10.17 18.15
N PRO A 468 -4.79 -10.23 18.22
CA PRO A 468 -3.95 -10.29 17.03
C PRO A 468 -4.12 -11.61 16.25
N ASP A 469 -4.44 -12.70 16.94
CA ASP A 469 -4.54 -14.04 16.35
C ASP A 469 -5.63 -14.13 15.28
N ARG A 470 -6.70 -13.31 15.37
CA ARG A 470 -7.78 -13.32 14.37
C ARG A 470 -7.26 -12.87 13.00
N LEU A 471 -6.54 -11.76 12.96
CA LEU A 471 -5.97 -11.26 11.72
C LEU A 471 -4.81 -12.14 11.25
N MET A 472 -3.98 -12.65 12.19
CA MET A 472 -2.88 -13.56 11.85
C MET A 472 -3.40 -14.88 11.26
N ALA A 473 -4.47 -15.46 11.80
CA ALA A 473 -5.08 -16.67 11.23
C ALA A 473 -5.62 -16.42 9.80
N LEU A 474 -6.11 -15.21 9.51
CA LEU A 474 -6.49 -14.83 8.15
C LEU A 474 -5.26 -14.76 7.23
N CYS A 475 -4.16 -14.14 7.69
CA CYS A 475 -2.91 -14.07 6.96
C CYS A 475 -2.28 -15.45 6.74
N ALA A 476 -2.34 -16.34 7.74
CA ALA A 476 -1.85 -17.70 7.63
C ALA A 476 -2.60 -18.48 6.55
N ARG A 477 -3.94 -18.39 6.52
CA ARG A 477 -4.75 -19.03 5.46
C ARG A 477 -4.48 -18.44 4.08
N ALA A 478 -4.22 -17.13 3.99
CA ALA A 478 -3.90 -16.47 2.74
C ALA A 478 -2.51 -16.87 2.21
N ALA A 479 -1.53 -17.08 3.10
CA ALA A 479 -0.17 -17.46 2.73
C ALA A 479 0.04 -18.97 2.54
N ALA A 480 -0.90 -19.83 2.91
CA ALA A 480 -0.74 -21.28 2.87
C ALA A 480 -0.64 -21.88 1.44
N LEU A 481 -0.93 -21.10 0.40
CA LEU A 481 -0.89 -21.49 -0.99
C LEU A 481 0.22 -20.77 -1.79
N VAL A 482 1.05 -20.03 -1.12
CA VAL A 482 2.25 -19.34 -1.63
C VAL A 482 3.48 -20.04 -1.05
#